data_d8f91a6da09a4fb91c8110502318e238
#
_entry.id   d8f91a6da09a4fb91c8110502318e238
#
_cell.length_a   1.000
_cell.length_b   1.000
_cell.length_c   1.000
_cell.angle_alpha   90.00
_cell.angle_beta   90.00
_cell.angle_gamma   90.00
#
_symmetry.space_group_name_H-M   'P 1'
#
loop_
_entity.id
_entity.type
_entity.pdbx_description
1 polymer ?
#
loop_
_entity_poly.entity_id
_entity_poly.type
_entity_poly.pdbx_seq_one_letter_code
_entity_poly.pdbx_strand_id
1 'polypeptide(L)'
;MAEKKPAKGRARRRVKKNVTFGQAHIKTSFNNTIVTLTDTDGNVIAWESAGSAGFKGSRKSTPFAAQVTADAAAKKGMEHGLERVEVFAKGAGSGRETAIRSLQAAGLDVTTVKDVSPQAHNGCRPKKRRRV
;
A
#
# COMPACT_ATOMS: atom_id res chain seq x y z
N MET A 1 1.67 0.72 42.89
CA MET A 1 1.63 0.75 42.31
C MET A 1 1.91 0.99 41.29
N ALA A 2 2.05 1.22 40.91
CA ALA A 2 2.16 1.54 39.95
C ALA A 2 2.35 1.03 38.98
N GLU A 3 2.27 0.84 38.76
CA GLU A 3 2.41 0.54 37.96
C GLU A 3 2.46 0.68 36.91
N LYS A 4 2.72 0.70 36.58
CA LYS A 4 2.95 0.95 35.64
C LYS A 4 2.59 0.37 34.61
N LYS A 5 1.99 0.56 33.95
CA LYS A 5 1.67 0.19 32.99
C LYS A 5 2.45 0.22 32.14
N PRO A 6 2.62 0.03 32.02
CA PRO A 6 3.62 0.20 31.40
C PRO A 6 3.79 0.02 30.13
N ALA A 7 3.94 -0.82 29.91
CA ALA A 7 4.35 -1.12 28.70
C ALA A 7 3.62 -0.48 27.69
N LYS A 8 2.42 -0.35 27.82
CA LYS A 8 1.81 0.23 26.85
C LYS A 8 2.40 1.41 26.62
N GLY A 9 2.75 2.00 27.48
CA GLY A 9 3.24 3.24 27.18
C GLY A 9 4.45 3.17 26.38
N ARG A 10 5.12 2.13 26.51
CA ARG A 10 6.26 2.11 25.85
C ARG A 10 6.06 2.00 24.54
N ALA A 11 5.02 1.97 24.11
CA ALA A 11 4.80 1.93 22.78
C ALA A 11 5.76 2.84 22.19
N ARG A 12 6.48 2.50 21.26
CA ARG A 12 7.37 3.31 20.67
C ARG A 12 6.67 4.46 20.22
N ARG A 13 7.13 5.58 20.44
CA ARG A 13 6.62 6.73 19.87
C ARG A 13 6.88 6.61 18.47
N ARG A 14 5.94 6.78 17.64
CA ARG A 14 6.15 6.81 16.23
C ARG A 14 6.88 8.07 15.94
N VAL A 15 8.05 7.96 15.42
CA VAL A 15 8.81 9.11 15.00
C VAL A 15 8.21 9.58 13.70
N LYS A 16 7.74 10.79 13.63
CA LYS A 16 7.22 11.35 12.41
C LYS A 16 8.36 11.63 11.47
N LYS A 17 8.33 11.05 10.31
CA LYS A 17 9.33 11.32 9.30
C LYS A 17 8.86 12.53 8.53
N ASN A 18 9.77 13.39 8.15
CA ASN A 18 9.38 14.59 7.44
C ASN A 18 9.76 14.43 5.98
N VAL A 19 8.93 13.75 5.25
CA VAL A 19 9.18 13.44 3.85
C VAL A 19 8.09 14.08 3.00
N THR A 20 8.46 14.99 2.10
CA THR A 20 7.49 15.69 1.26
C THR A 20 7.27 14.99 -0.08
N PHE A 21 8.29 14.32 -0.61
CA PHE A 21 8.18 13.62 -1.87
C PHE A 21 8.52 12.15 -1.64
N GLY A 22 7.67 11.28 -2.07
CA GLY A 22 7.89 9.86 -1.87
C GLY A 22 7.34 9.02 -3.00
N GLN A 23 7.25 7.73 -2.74
CA GLN A 23 6.76 6.77 -3.70
C GLN A 23 5.59 6.03 -3.11
N ALA A 24 4.59 5.75 -3.93
CA ALA A 24 3.45 4.93 -3.53
C ALA A 24 3.53 3.64 -4.32
N HIS A 25 3.73 2.54 -3.63
CA HIS A 25 3.79 1.23 -4.25
C HIS A 25 2.45 0.55 -4.05
N ILE A 26 1.73 0.33 -5.13
CA ILE A 26 0.42 -0.30 -5.08
C ILE A 26 0.55 -1.69 -5.67
N LYS A 27 0.33 -2.69 -4.85
CA LYS A 27 0.34 -4.07 -5.31
C LYS A 27 -1.08 -4.60 -5.26
N THR A 28 -1.61 -4.98 -6.41
CA THR A 28 -2.96 -5.54 -6.48
C THR A 28 -2.89 -6.95 -7.00
N SER A 29 -3.80 -7.77 -6.52
CA SER A 29 -3.98 -9.11 -7.03
C SER A 29 -5.48 -9.32 -7.14
N PHE A 30 -5.88 -10.50 -7.59
CA PHE A 30 -7.31 -10.77 -7.66
C PHE A 30 -7.93 -10.93 -6.27
N ASN A 31 -7.12 -11.04 -5.24
CA ASN A 31 -7.60 -11.26 -3.89
C ASN A 31 -7.31 -10.14 -2.90
N ASN A 32 -6.48 -9.19 -3.24
CA ASN A 32 -6.08 -8.19 -2.25
C ASN A 32 -5.49 -6.95 -2.90
N THR A 33 -5.38 -5.88 -2.13
CA THR A 33 -4.71 -4.65 -2.54
C THR A 33 -3.87 -4.18 -1.36
N ILE A 34 -2.61 -3.86 -1.62
CA ILE A 34 -1.70 -3.36 -0.61
C ILE A 34 -1.10 -2.05 -1.12
N VAL A 35 -1.17 -1.02 -0.32
CA VAL A 35 -0.59 0.28 -0.65
C VAL A 35 0.50 0.58 0.36
N THR A 36 1.70 0.84 -0.14
CA THR A 36 2.85 1.16 0.71
C THR A 36 3.41 2.50 0.28
N LEU A 37 3.56 3.40 1.22
CA LEU A 37 4.15 4.71 0.94
C LEU A 37 5.57 4.72 1.49
N THR A 38 6.51 5.13 0.64
CA THR A 38 7.92 5.14 1.00
C THR A 38 8.52 6.49 0.65
N ASP A 39 9.74 6.73 1.12
CA ASP A 39 10.50 7.90 0.69
C ASP A 39 11.19 7.55 -0.63
N THR A 40 12.01 8.45 -1.15
CA THR A 40 12.66 8.23 -2.43
C THR A 40 13.72 7.14 -2.38
N ASP A 41 14.18 6.78 -1.19
CA ASP A 41 15.17 5.72 -1.04
C ASP A 41 14.54 4.35 -0.86
N GLY A 42 13.22 4.29 -0.74
CA GLY A 42 12.50 3.04 -0.56
C GLY A 42 12.18 2.68 0.88
N ASN A 43 12.48 3.56 1.83
CA ASN A 43 12.17 3.28 3.23
C ASN A 43 10.69 3.49 3.50
N VAL A 44 10.02 2.53 4.08
CA VAL A 44 8.58 2.59 4.29
C VAL A 44 8.20 3.63 5.32
N ILE A 45 7.25 4.49 4.95
CA ILE A 45 6.71 5.49 5.85
C ILE A 45 5.40 4.98 6.43
N ALA A 46 4.54 4.45 5.59
CA ALA A 46 3.24 3.97 6.01
C ALA A 46 2.76 2.91 5.02
N TRP A 47 1.90 2.04 5.47
CA TRP A 47 1.32 1.04 4.59
C TRP A 47 -0.08 0.68 5.08
N GLU A 48 -0.87 0.16 4.16
CA GLU A 48 -2.20 -0.32 4.50
C GLU A 48 -2.58 -1.40 3.50
N SER A 49 -3.36 -2.37 3.94
CA SER A 49 -3.86 -3.38 3.03
C SER A 49 -5.36 -3.51 3.23
N ALA A 50 -6.03 -4.19 2.32
CA ALA A 50 -7.47 -4.40 2.47
C ALA A 50 -7.77 -5.16 3.75
N GLY A 51 -6.90 -6.09 4.14
CA GLY A 51 -7.08 -6.82 5.38
C GLY A 51 -6.93 -5.95 6.61
N SER A 52 -5.94 -5.07 6.62
CA SER A 52 -5.74 -4.17 7.77
C SER A 52 -6.82 -3.09 7.82
N ALA A 53 -7.47 -2.81 6.70
CA ALA A 53 -8.58 -1.85 6.67
C ALA A 53 -9.89 -2.47 7.11
N GLY A 54 -9.92 -3.75 7.42
CA GLY A 54 -11.11 -4.40 7.97
C GLY A 54 -11.85 -5.33 7.03
N PHE A 55 -11.39 -5.48 5.79
CA PHE A 55 -12.06 -6.36 4.85
C PHE A 55 -11.56 -7.79 5.02
N LYS A 56 -12.42 -8.75 4.76
CA LYS A 56 -12.05 -10.16 4.92
C LYS A 56 -12.46 -10.96 3.69
N GLY A 57 -11.70 -12.01 3.42
CA GLY A 57 -12.03 -12.96 2.35
C GLY A 57 -12.13 -12.30 1.00
N SER A 58 -13.16 -12.61 0.25
CA SER A 58 -13.29 -12.09 -1.10
C SER A 58 -13.56 -10.59 -1.15
N ARG A 59 -13.94 -9.98 -0.05
CA ARG A 59 -14.20 -8.55 -0.04
C ARG A 59 -12.92 -7.73 -0.20
N LYS A 60 -11.77 -8.33 0.06
CA LYS A 60 -10.49 -7.64 -0.09
C LYS A 60 -10.17 -7.33 -1.55
N SER A 61 -10.81 -8.01 -2.47
CA SER A 61 -10.51 -7.80 -3.89
C SER A 61 -11.40 -6.74 -4.56
N THR A 62 -12.33 -6.14 -3.82
CA THR A 62 -13.27 -5.21 -4.42
C THR A 62 -12.62 -3.84 -4.64
N PRO A 63 -13.09 -3.08 -5.64
CA PRO A 63 -12.60 -1.71 -5.83
C PRO A 63 -12.86 -0.83 -4.62
N PHE A 64 -13.96 -1.05 -3.92
CA PHE A 64 -14.26 -0.28 -2.72
C PHE A 64 -13.20 -0.53 -1.64
N ALA A 65 -12.76 -1.78 -1.48
CA ALA A 65 -11.72 -2.09 -0.53
C ALA A 65 -10.42 -1.37 -0.90
N ALA A 66 -10.09 -1.32 -2.20
CA ALA A 66 -8.91 -0.61 -2.65
C ALA A 66 -9.01 0.88 -2.34
N GLN A 67 -10.18 1.45 -2.51
CA GLN A 67 -10.41 2.85 -2.23
C GLN A 67 -10.17 3.16 -0.74
N VAL A 68 -10.75 2.36 0.14
CA VAL A 68 -10.59 2.56 1.57
C VAL A 68 -9.14 2.36 1.98
N THR A 69 -8.48 1.35 1.42
CA THR A 69 -7.09 1.05 1.70
C THR A 69 -6.18 2.22 1.31
N ALA A 70 -6.36 2.72 0.09
CA ALA A 70 -5.53 3.81 -0.40
C ALA A 70 -5.77 5.10 0.41
N ASP A 71 -7.02 5.37 0.76
CA ASP A 71 -7.35 6.55 1.53
C ASP A 71 -6.70 6.47 2.92
N ALA A 72 -6.78 5.32 3.57
CA ALA A 72 -6.17 5.14 4.88
C ALA A 72 -4.65 5.27 4.81
N ALA A 73 -4.02 4.69 3.78
CA ALA A 73 -2.58 4.81 3.61
C ALA A 73 -2.17 6.25 3.36
N ALA A 74 -2.93 6.98 2.55
CA ALA A 74 -2.62 8.37 2.25
C ALA A 74 -2.70 9.23 3.51
N LYS A 75 -3.68 8.99 4.34
CA LYS A 75 -3.81 9.75 5.58
C LYS A 75 -2.64 9.50 6.50
N LYS A 76 -2.20 8.26 6.60
CA LYS A 76 -1.03 7.94 7.41
C LYS A 76 0.22 8.59 6.85
N GLY A 77 0.37 8.59 5.53
CA GLY A 77 1.53 9.21 4.90
C GLY A 77 1.55 10.71 5.10
N MET A 78 0.39 11.34 5.02
CA MET A 78 0.32 12.78 5.20
C MET A 78 0.66 13.21 6.63
N GLU A 79 0.49 12.33 7.60
CA GLU A 79 0.92 12.62 8.96
C GLU A 79 2.43 12.76 9.04
N HIS A 80 3.15 12.16 8.11
CA HIS A 80 4.60 12.27 8.05
C HIS A 80 5.06 13.35 7.07
N GLY A 81 4.13 14.20 6.64
CA GLY A 81 4.46 15.32 5.77
C GLY A 81 4.45 15.04 4.28
N LEU A 82 4.02 13.88 3.87
CA LEU A 82 4.05 13.49 2.46
C LEU A 82 3.06 14.35 1.66
N GLU A 83 3.52 14.93 0.57
CA GLU A 83 2.71 15.78 -0.30
C GLU A 83 2.62 15.28 -1.72
N ARG A 84 3.72 14.80 -2.27
CA ARG A 84 3.76 14.31 -3.64
C ARG A 84 4.26 12.91 -3.67
N VAL A 85 3.72 12.12 -4.57
CA VAL A 85 4.14 10.73 -4.72
C VAL A 85 4.24 10.35 -6.18
N GLU A 86 5.13 9.41 -6.44
CA GLU A 86 5.30 8.81 -7.72
C GLU A 86 4.71 7.42 -7.52
N VAL A 87 3.75 7.03 -8.32
CA VAL A 87 3.05 5.75 -8.13
C VAL A 87 3.68 4.64 -8.96
N PHE A 88 3.94 3.52 -8.30
CA PHE A 88 4.42 2.32 -8.97
C PHE A 88 3.35 1.26 -8.77
N ALA A 89 2.60 0.96 -9.80
CA ALA A 89 1.51 -0.02 -9.73
C ALA A 89 2.00 -1.37 -10.20
N LYS A 90 1.70 -2.40 -9.43
CA LYS A 90 2.17 -3.74 -9.72
C LYS A 90 1.02 -4.72 -9.63
N GLY A 91 0.94 -5.62 -10.56
CA GLY A 91 -0.05 -6.68 -10.53
C GLY A 91 -1.32 -6.31 -11.26
N ALA A 92 -2.23 -7.27 -11.31
CA ALA A 92 -3.51 -7.12 -11.97
C ALA A 92 -4.61 -7.26 -10.93
N GLY A 93 -5.59 -6.42 -10.99
CA GLY A 93 -6.71 -6.50 -10.06
C GLY A 93 -7.62 -5.32 -10.31
N SER A 94 -8.86 -5.45 -9.89
CA SER A 94 -9.85 -4.41 -10.13
C SER A 94 -9.57 -3.15 -9.30
N GLY A 95 -8.77 -3.25 -8.26
CA GLY A 95 -8.53 -2.11 -7.38
C GLY A 95 -7.40 -1.19 -7.79
N ARG A 96 -6.68 -1.53 -8.87
CA ARG A 96 -5.51 -0.78 -9.26
C ARG A 96 -5.78 0.69 -9.54
N GLU A 97 -6.69 0.97 -10.45
CA GLU A 97 -6.99 2.35 -10.80
C GLU A 97 -7.72 3.07 -9.67
N THR A 98 -8.58 2.36 -8.98
CA THR A 98 -9.31 2.95 -7.87
C THR A 98 -8.35 3.40 -6.76
N ALA A 99 -7.32 2.61 -6.49
CA ALA A 99 -6.33 2.97 -5.48
C ALA A 99 -5.59 4.25 -5.89
N ILE A 100 -5.20 4.35 -7.16
CA ILE A 100 -4.50 5.54 -7.64
C ILE A 100 -5.38 6.77 -7.51
N ARG A 101 -6.65 6.66 -7.91
CA ARG A 101 -7.58 7.78 -7.80
C ARG A 101 -7.80 8.18 -6.35
N SER A 102 -7.84 7.19 -5.45
CA SER A 102 -8.07 7.48 -4.04
C SER A 102 -6.89 8.21 -3.41
N LEU A 103 -5.67 7.91 -3.86
CA LEU A 103 -4.51 8.65 -3.38
C LEU A 103 -4.62 10.13 -3.78
N GLN A 104 -5.07 10.39 -5.00
CA GLN A 104 -5.26 11.76 -5.45
C GLN A 104 -6.40 12.43 -4.68
N ALA A 105 -7.48 11.73 -4.47
CA ALA A 105 -8.64 12.29 -3.78
C ALA A 105 -8.33 12.59 -2.32
N ALA A 106 -7.42 11.85 -1.71
CA ALA A 106 -7.04 12.07 -0.32
C ALA A 106 -6.16 13.30 -0.13
N GLY A 107 -5.62 13.85 -1.21
CA GLY A 107 -4.82 15.05 -1.14
C GLY A 107 -3.38 14.92 -1.57
N LEU A 108 -2.94 13.72 -1.94
CA LEU A 108 -1.58 13.53 -2.43
C LEU A 108 -1.51 13.92 -3.90
N ASP A 109 -0.45 14.60 -4.26
CA ASP A 109 -0.23 15.00 -5.65
C ASP A 109 0.52 13.88 -6.35
N VAL A 110 -0.14 13.20 -7.27
CA VAL A 110 0.47 12.10 -8.01
C VAL A 110 1.18 12.66 -9.24
N THR A 111 2.50 12.59 -9.24
CA THR A 111 3.29 13.20 -10.31
C THR A 111 3.47 12.26 -11.49
N THR A 112 3.61 10.97 -11.24
CA THR A 112 3.89 9.98 -12.28
C THR A 112 3.26 8.66 -11.89
N VAL A 113 2.77 7.92 -12.86
CA VAL A 113 2.24 6.57 -12.63
C VAL A 113 3.00 5.62 -13.54
N LYS A 114 3.64 4.62 -12.95
CA LYS A 114 4.39 3.62 -13.71
C LYS A 114 3.85 2.24 -13.40
N ASP A 115 3.81 1.40 -14.41
CA ASP A 115 3.42 0.01 -14.23
C ASP A 115 4.70 -0.81 -14.10
N VAL A 116 4.88 -1.43 -12.94
CA VAL A 116 6.08 -2.22 -12.68
C VAL A 116 5.75 -3.69 -12.49
N SER A 117 4.64 -4.15 -13.09
CA SER A 117 4.27 -5.55 -12.98
C SER A 117 5.39 -6.43 -13.53
N PRO A 118 5.80 -7.45 -12.81
CA PRO A 118 6.91 -8.28 -13.26
C PRO A 118 6.50 -9.12 -14.46
N GLN A 119 7.43 -9.25 -15.40
CA GLN A 119 7.19 -10.05 -16.57
C GLN A 119 8.42 -10.93 -16.76
N ALA A 120 8.24 -12.22 -16.73
CA ALA A 120 9.34 -13.15 -16.85
C ALA A 120 9.96 -13.13 -18.24
N HIS A 121 11.29 -13.26 -18.30
CA HIS A 121 11.98 -13.39 -19.57
C HIS A 121 12.11 -14.90 -19.79
N ASN A 122 10.99 -15.59 -19.81
CA ASN A 122 10.84 -17.03 -19.89
C ASN A 122 10.94 -17.68 -18.51
N GLY A 123 11.81 -17.22 -17.68
CA GLY A 123 11.87 -17.67 -16.29
C GLY A 123 11.93 -19.18 -16.08
N CYS A 124 11.36 -19.63 -15.00
CA CYS A 124 11.35 -21.04 -14.65
C CYS A 124 10.30 -21.79 -15.45
N ARG A 125 10.54 -23.07 -15.66
CA ARG A 125 9.57 -23.89 -16.34
C ARG A 125 8.27 -23.93 -15.55
N PRO A 126 7.14 -23.63 -16.19
CA PRO A 126 5.87 -23.65 -15.48
C PRO A 126 5.44 -25.07 -15.19
N LYS A 127 4.53 -25.17 -14.22
CA LYS A 127 3.98 -26.41 -13.83
C LYS A 127 3.19 -26.96 -14.97
N LYS A 128 3.36 -28.21 -15.28
CA LYS A 128 2.55 -28.73 -16.34
C LYS A 128 1.42 -29.57 -15.80
N ARG A 129 0.56 -29.97 -16.72
CA ARG A 129 -0.58 -30.75 -16.38
C ARG A 129 -0.19 -32.02 -15.68
N ARG A 130 -0.91 -32.37 -14.66
CA ARG A 130 -0.62 -33.57 -13.91
C ARG A 130 -0.95 -34.78 -14.75
N ARG A 131 -0.11 -35.79 -14.70
CA ARG A 131 -0.38 -37.02 -15.38
C ARG A 131 -1.36 -37.81 -14.56
N VAL A 132 -2.32 -38.41 -15.20
CA VAL A 132 -3.32 -39.20 -14.49
C VAL A 132 -3.11 -40.66 -14.81
#